data_b1a9cd1d1f3eaf047c1b98d112e44043
#
_entry.id   b1a9cd1d1f3eaf047c1b98d112e44043
#
_cell.length_a   1.000
_cell.length_b   1.000
_cell.length_c   1.000
_cell.angle_alpha   90.00
_cell.angle_beta   90.00
_cell.angle_gamma   90.00
#
_symmetry.space_group_name_H-M   'P 1'
#
loop_
_entity.id
_entity.type
_entity.pdbx_description
1 polymer ?
#
loop_
_entity_poly.entity_id
_entity_poly.type
_entity_poly.pdbx_seq_one_letter_code
_entity_poly.pdbx_strand_id
1 'polypeptide(L)'
;APQDDEQSTQTQVASPATAAASPEAAPATVAPPTSQNTSVQEHVQQAPAEADDPIPVRTVFGVGALLAAGVVTLLGARRRMQHRRRAFGNHITLPTGADAAVEQAVRAVADPLALDDIDQALRALSRDCAAAGEPLPTLRAARLTPAQLELYLDEPHQLPSPWQSTADSTVWFYEPDSTDKLDEADLESIPAPYPALVTLGQDAEDGHVLVDLEYLGALALVGEQDVSSEILAAIAIELAVSRWADDITITLVGAYSEMEDSLRTGRLRYLPSVERLIDALEARSLQDHAALASAGAESLQEARVRGVAPDAWTPEIIMITGDLTPRQRNRIATLLETMPRLAVAFVTTSGDQLTDWSLEINDADHAVLRPFGLTIQPQRVTHEAYERILSVLSLSQDTQGTPIVVE
;
A
#
# COMPACT_ATOMS: atom_id res chain seq x y z
N ALA A 1 7.19 -7.80 -68.07
CA ALA A 1 8.50 -8.15 -68.63
C ALA A 1 9.20 -6.90 -69.16
N PRO A 2 10.49 -6.71 -69.06
CA PRO A 2 11.55 -7.43 -68.30
C PRO A 2 12.30 -6.48 -67.34
N GLN A 3 13.04 -6.98 -66.35
CA GLN A 3 14.46 -7.30 -66.25
C GLN A 3 15.39 -6.09 -66.41
N ASP A 4 16.40 -5.81 -65.64
CA ASP A 4 17.57 -6.56 -65.17
C ASP A 4 18.23 -5.76 -64.03
N ASP A 5 18.75 -6.45 -63.04
CA ASP A 5 20.17 -6.78 -62.75
C ASP A 5 21.09 -5.59 -62.35
N GLU A 6 21.84 -5.67 -61.33
CA GLU A 6 23.14 -6.24 -61.01
C GLU A 6 23.72 -5.59 -59.71
N GLN A 7 24.08 -6.41 -58.79
CA GLN A 7 25.41 -6.80 -58.30
C GLN A 7 26.24 -5.80 -57.46
N SER A 8 26.44 -6.29 -56.27
CA SER A 8 27.73 -6.47 -55.54
C SER A 8 28.77 -5.37 -55.49
N THR A 9 29.21 -5.06 -54.32
CA THR A 9 30.66 -5.32 -53.98
C THR A 9 30.85 -5.25 -52.44
N GLN A 10 31.36 -6.35 -51.90
CA GLN A 10 32.07 -6.44 -50.62
C GLN A 10 33.36 -5.67 -50.67
N THR A 11 33.77 -5.08 -49.56
CA THR A 11 35.20 -4.97 -49.24
C THR A 11 35.40 -5.06 -47.74
N GLN A 12 36.03 -6.10 -47.34
CA GLN A 12 36.59 -6.47 -46.08
C GLN A 12 38.06 -6.04 -46.08
N VAL A 13 38.56 -5.38 -45.02
CA VAL A 13 40.01 -5.40 -44.63
C VAL A 13 40.09 -4.93 -43.17
N ALA A 14 40.27 -5.79 -42.22
CA ALA A 14 41.47 -6.25 -41.51
C ALA A 14 42.06 -5.27 -40.47
N SER A 15 42.08 -5.82 -39.24
CA SER A 15 42.97 -5.42 -38.12
C SER A 15 44.45 -5.49 -38.45
N PRO A 16 45.31 -4.80 -37.66
CA PRO A 16 46.18 -5.62 -36.83
C PRO A 16 46.34 -5.18 -35.36
N ALA A 17 46.69 -6.16 -34.58
CA ALA A 17 47.06 -6.18 -33.18
C ALA A 17 48.58 -5.80 -32.98
N THR A 18 48.92 -5.74 -31.68
CA THR A 18 50.29 -5.87 -31.08
C THR A 18 50.83 -4.52 -30.55
N ALA A 19 51.42 -4.34 -29.37
CA ALA A 19 51.95 -5.26 -28.35
C ALA A 19 52.18 -4.50 -27.04
N ALA A 20 52.24 -5.25 -25.99
CA ALA A 20 52.79 -5.15 -24.67
C ALA A 20 54.03 -4.25 -24.42
N ALA A 21 54.05 -3.68 -23.17
CA ALA A 21 55.23 -3.68 -22.30
C ALA A 21 54.87 -3.13 -20.91
N SER A 22 55.07 -3.94 -19.90
CA SER A 22 55.51 -3.63 -18.53
C SER A 22 57.04 -3.86 -18.53
N PRO A 23 57.84 -3.47 -17.53
CA PRO A 23 57.61 -3.09 -16.13
C PRO A 23 58.51 -1.92 -15.63
N GLU A 24 58.43 -1.45 -14.40
CA GLU A 24 59.58 -1.34 -13.47
C GLU A 24 59.25 -0.56 -12.19
N ALA A 25 59.36 -1.23 -11.09
CA ALA A 25 60.08 -1.08 -9.83
C ALA A 25 60.01 0.26 -9.05
N ALA A 26 59.77 0.03 -7.79
CA ALA A 26 59.83 0.95 -6.62
C ALA A 26 61.21 1.62 -6.41
N PRO A 27 61.26 2.60 -5.47
CA PRO A 27 61.82 2.26 -4.18
C PRO A 27 61.13 2.87 -2.96
N ALA A 28 61.29 2.13 -1.90
CA ALA A 28 61.02 2.50 -0.50
C ALA A 28 61.95 3.60 0.03
N THR A 29 61.49 4.39 0.99
CA THR A 29 62.39 4.89 2.06
C THR A 29 61.58 5.54 3.21
N VAL A 30 61.73 4.94 4.39
CA VAL A 30 62.08 5.43 5.75
C VAL A 30 61.02 6.18 6.57
N ALA A 31 60.60 5.50 7.65
CA ALA A 31 60.19 6.10 8.92
C ALA A 31 61.39 6.57 9.74
N PRO A 32 61.21 7.55 10.64
CA PRO A 32 61.34 7.41 12.08
C PRO A 32 60.59 8.46 12.90
N PRO A 33 60.73 8.54 14.23
CA PRO A 33 60.49 7.53 15.27
C PRO A 33 59.47 7.95 16.38
N THR A 34 59.10 6.99 17.10
CA THR A 34 58.36 6.92 18.36
C THR A 34 58.69 8.03 19.41
N SER A 35 57.63 8.57 20.02
CA SER A 35 57.72 9.10 21.36
C SER A 35 56.61 8.46 22.22
N GLN A 36 57.02 7.68 23.16
CA GLN A 36 56.21 7.05 24.20
C GLN A 36 55.72 8.14 25.17
N ASN A 37 54.41 8.15 25.42
CA ASN A 37 53.93 8.75 26.66
C ASN A 37 52.96 7.75 27.32
N THR A 38 53.41 7.18 28.37
CA THR A 38 52.73 6.24 29.23
C THR A 38 51.76 7.00 30.12
N SER A 39 50.46 6.81 29.90
CA SER A 39 49.46 7.08 30.91
C SER A 39 48.63 5.82 31.16
N VAL A 40 48.73 5.33 32.36
CA VAL A 40 47.96 4.21 32.90
C VAL A 40 46.49 4.59 32.88
N GLN A 41 45.68 3.89 32.08
CA GLN A 41 44.25 3.87 32.22
C GLN A 41 43.79 2.47 32.54
N GLU A 42 43.07 2.41 33.64
CA GLU A 42 42.40 1.26 34.22
C GLU A 42 41.53 0.56 33.16
N HIS A 43 41.81 -0.71 32.91
CA HIS A 43 41.00 -1.58 32.08
C HIS A 43 39.71 -1.91 32.82
N VAL A 44 38.63 -1.20 32.50
CA VAL A 44 37.30 -1.75 32.65
C VAL A 44 37.06 -2.63 31.41
N GLN A 45 37.10 -3.91 31.65
CA GLN A 45 36.86 -4.96 30.68
C GLN A 45 35.35 -4.94 30.34
N GLN A 46 34.99 -4.14 29.35
CA GLN A 46 33.66 -4.21 28.72
C GLN A 46 33.66 -5.45 27.82
N ALA A 47 32.82 -6.41 28.17
CA ALA A 47 32.52 -7.55 27.33
C ALA A 47 32.11 -7.05 25.92
N PRO A 48 32.51 -7.72 24.83
CA PRO A 48 32.02 -7.38 23.52
C PRO A 48 30.48 -7.54 23.51
N ALA A 49 29.75 -6.44 23.31
CA ALA A 49 28.40 -6.51 22.89
C ALA A 49 28.42 -7.27 21.54
N GLU A 50 27.77 -8.41 21.50
CA GLU A 50 27.43 -9.07 20.26
C GLU A 50 26.76 -8.00 19.40
N ALA A 51 27.39 -7.66 18.30
CA ALA A 51 26.75 -6.87 17.25
C ALA A 51 25.66 -7.80 16.68
N ASP A 52 24.43 -7.59 17.13
CA ASP A 52 23.26 -8.07 16.40
C ASP A 52 23.39 -7.50 14.98
N ASP A 53 23.69 -8.35 14.03
CA ASP A 53 23.51 -8.03 12.61
C ASP A 53 22.08 -7.49 12.47
N PRO A 54 21.87 -6.32 11.83
CA PRO A 54 20.53 -5.82 11.64
C PRO A 54 19.77 -6.83 10.76
N ILE A 55 18.95 -7.64 11.40
CA ILE A 55 18.03 -8.55 10.69
C ILE A 55 17.23 -7.66 9.75
N PRO A 56 17.20 -7.92 8.45
CA PRO A 56 16.46 -7.07 7.52
C PRO A 56 15.01 -7.05 7.96
N VAL A 57 14.55 -5.87 8.37
CA VAL A 57 13.23 -5.60 8.97
C VAL A 57 12.10 -6.19 8.14
N ARG A 58 12.27 -6.21 6.84
CA ARG A 58 11.36 -6.79 5.87
C ARG A 58 11.16 -8.31 6.06
N THR A 59 12.21 -9.02 6.46
CA THR A 59 12.18 -10.47 6.69
C THR A 59 11.48 -10.84 8.01
N VAL A 60 11.47 -9.92 8.98
CA VAL A 60 10.92 -10.20 10.33
C VAL A 60 9.44 -9.82 10.45
N PHE A 61 8.99 -8.76 9.77
CA PHE A 61 7.64 -8.22 9.98
C PHE A 61 6.72 -8.29 8.74
N GLY A 62 7.26 -8.55 7.54
CA GLY A 62 6.47 -8.61 6.29
C GLY A 62 5.78 -7.30 5.89
N VAL A 63 6.07 -6.20 6.60
CA VAL A 63 5.43 -4.89 6.39
C VAL A 63 5.94 -4.26 5.11
N GLY A 64 5.03 -3.95 4.18
CA GLY A 64 5.36 -3.28 2.91
C GLY A 64 5.68 -1.80 3.09
N ALA A 65 6.39 -1.22 2.11
CA ALA A 65 6.85 0.17 2.15
C ALA A 65 5.70 1.18 2.18
N LEU A 66 4.60 0.92 1.45
CA LEU A 66 3.43 1.80 1.39
C LEU A 66 2.63 1.79 2.70
N LEU A 67 2.39 0.62 3.29
CA LEU A 67 1.78 0.50 4.61
C LEU A 67 2.64 1.21 5.66
N ALA A 68 3.96 0.97 5.64
CA ALA A 68 4.89 1.61 6.55
C ALA A 68 4.86 3.15 6.41
N ALA A 69 4.82 3.67 5.19
CA ALA A 69 4.73 5.09 4.91
C ALA A 69 3.43 5.71 5.47
N GLY A 70 2.30 5.02 5.31
CA GLY A 70 1.03 5.43 5.89
C GLY A 70 1.05 5.51 7.42
N VAL A 71 1.58 4.47 8.08
CA VAL A 71 1.75 4.45 9.55
C VAL A 71 2.68 5.57 10.03
N VAL A 72 3.82 5.78 9.36
CA VAL A 72 4.78 6.87 9.69
C VAL A 72 4.13 8.24 9.53
N THR A 73 3.34 8.44 8.47
CA THR A 73 2.62 9.69 8.22
C THR A 73 1.61 9.96 9.33
N LEU A 74 0.80 8.97 9.72
CA LEU A 74 -0.14 9.08 10.84
C LEU A 74 0.57 9.39 12.16
N LEU A 75 1.66 8.67 12.47
CA LEU A 75 2.47 8.94 13.67
C LEU A 75 3.04 10.36 13.66
N GLY A 76 3.54 10.82 12.52
CA GLY A 76 4.06 12.18 12.36
C GLY A 76 2.99 13.24 12.61
N ALA A 77 1.80 13.07 12.05
CA ALA A 77 0.66 13.97 12.27
C ALA A 77 0.24 14.01 13.75
N ARG A 78 0.12 12.85 14.40
CA ARG A 78 -0.21 12.74 15.84
C ARG A 78 0.83 13.37 16.73
N ARG A 79 2.13 13.15 16.48
CA ARG A 79 3.21 13.78 17.24
C ARG A 79 3.23 15.30 17.10
N ARG A 80 2.98 15.82 15.89
CA ARG A 80 2.80 17.28 15.70
C ARG A 80 1.64 17.81 16.54
N MET A 81 0.52 17.06 16.62
CA MET A 81 -0.63 17.42 17.44
C MET A 81 -0.31 17.34 18.93
N GLN A 82 0.38 16.29 19.40
CA GLN A 82 0.89 16.16 20.77
C GLN A 82 1.75 17.38 21.15
N HIS A 83 2.74 17.74 20.30
CA HIS A 83 3.59 18.92 20.53
C HIS A 83 2.80 20.22 20.65
N ARG A 84 1.74 20.39 19.87
CA ARG A 84 0.90 21.59 19.92
C ARG A 84 -0.03 21.64 21.14
N ARG A 85 -0.46 20.49 21.65
CA ARG A 85 -1.48 20.38 22.70
C ARG A 85 -0.94 20.02 24.08
N ARG A 86 0.33 19.60 24.20
CA ARG A 86 0.93 19.24 25.49
C ARG A 86 0.87 20.40 26.47
N ALA A 87 0.63 20.08 27.76
CA ALA A 87 0.69 21.06 28.83
C ALA A 87 2.13 21.56 29.03
N PHE A 88 2.25 22.81 29.48
CA PHE A 88 3.55 23.38 29.83
C PHE A 88 4.20 22.56 30.98
N GLY A 89 5.48 22.19 30.83
CA GLY A 89 6.19 21.37 31.79
C GLY A 89 6.03 19.85 31.58
N ASN A 90 5.32 19.40 30.53
CA ASN A 90 5.23 17.98 30.20
C ASN A 90 6.13 17.65 29.02
N HIS A 91 6.56 16.40 28.92
CA HIS A 91 7.21 15.83 27.76
C HIS A 91 6.28 14.80 27.08
N ILE A 92 6.49 14.55 25.78
CA ILE A 92 5.77 13.53 25.03
C ILE A 92 6.33 12.18 25.43
N THR A 93 5.45 11.23 25.74
CA THR A 93 5.85 9.84 25.96
C THR A 93 6.28 9.22 24.65
N LEU A 94 7.54 8.79 24.57
CA LEU A 94 8.09 8.09 23.42
C LEU A 94 8.06 6.58 23.69
N PRO A 95 7.88 5.75 22.65
CA PRO A 95 7.99 4.31 22.80
C PRO A 95 9.39 3.90 23.24
N THR A 96 9.48 2.84 24.01
CA THR A 96 10.73 2.29 24.53
C THR A 96 10.84 0.79 24.27
N GLY A 97 12.04 0.22 24.35
CA GLY A 97 12.23 -1.21 24.15
C GLY A 97 11.76 -1.71 22.78
N ALA A 98 10.99 -2.79 22.75
CA ALA A 98 10.52 -3.41 21.51
C ALA A 98 9.62 -2.49 20.67
N ASP A 99 8.80 -1.65 21.29
CA ASP A 99 7.94 -0.70 20.58
C ASP A 99 8.76 0.37 19.82
N ALA A 100 9.88 0.83 20.42
CA ALA A 100 10.80 1.75 19.73
C ALA A 100 11.51 1.07 18.56
N ALA A 101 11.89 -0.21 18.72
CA ALA A 101 12.51 -0.99 17.66
C ALA A 101 11.55 -1.16 16.46
N VAL A 102 10.28 -1.48 16.71
CA VAL A 102 9.27 -1.60 15.63
C VAL A 102 9.01 -0.25 14.97
N GLU A 103 8.90 0.85 15.72
CA GLU A 103 8.76 2.17 15.10
C GLU A 103 9.95 2.51 14.21
N GLN A 104 11.16 2.22 14.65
CA GLN A 104 12.37 2.45 13.86
C GLN A 104 12.38 1.56 12.62
N ALA A 105 11.95 0.32 12.76
CA ALA A 105 11.84 -0.65 11.70
C ALA A 105 10.85 -0.20 10.62
N VAL A 106 9.65 0.21 11.01
CA VAL A 106 8.62 0.74 10.09
C VAL A 106 9.13 1.99 9.38
N ARG A 107 9.84 2.89 10.07
CA ARG A 107 10.46 4.08 9.45
C ARG A 107 11.55 3.74 8.44
N ALA A 108 12.30 2.66 8.66
CA ALA A 108 13.38 2.25 7.75
C ALA A 108 12.87 1.68 6.42
N VAL A 109 11.65 1.11 6.42
CA VAL A 109 11.02 0.52 5.23
C VAL A 109 10.11 1.52 4.50
N ALA A 110 9.60 2.54 5.20
CA ALA A 110 8.63 3.48 4.67
C ALA A 110 9.16 4.25 3.45
N ASP A 111 8.34 4.31 2.41
CA ASP A 111 8.57 5.17 1.24
C ASP A 111 7.42 6.21 1.11
N PRO A 112 7.55 7.37 1.79
CA PRO A 112 6.54 8.41 1.74
C PRO A 112 6.41 9.06 0.35
N LEU A 113 7.47 9.08 -0.47
CA LEU A 113 7.43 9.68 -1.80
C LEU A 113 6.58 8.83 -2.74
N ALA A 114 6.74 7.51 -2.71
CA ALA A 114 5.89 6.60 -3.47
C ALA A 114 4.40 6.73 -3.10
N LEU A 115 4.10 6.95 -1.81
CA LEU A 115 2.74 7.19 -1.33
C LEU A 115 2.14 8.49 -1.92
N ASP A 116 2.93 9.57 -1.92
CA ASP A 116 2.52 10.86 -2.46
C ASP A 116 2.37 10.82 -3.98
N ASP A 117 3.28 10.13 -4.68
CA ASP A 117 3.24 10.02 -6.14
C ASP A 117 2.00 9.25 -6.65
N ILE A 118 1.59 8.17 -5.95
CA ILE A 118 0.34 7.46 -6.29
C ILE A 118 -0.88 8.39 -6.10
N ASP A 119 -1.01 9.03 -4.95
CA ASP A 119 -2.14 9.93 -4.65
C ASP A 119 -2.24 11.06 -5.67
N GLN A 120 -1.11 11.71 -5.98
CA GLN A 120 -0.99 12.73 -7.00
C GLN A 120 -1.44 12.24 -8.39
N ALA A 121 -0.89 11.11 -8.84
CA ALA A 121 -1.17 10.57 -10.16
C ALA A 121 -2.64 10.20 -10.34
N LEU A 122 -3.25 9.55 -9.34
CA LEU A 122 -4.64 9.13 -9.40
C LEU A 122 -5.62 10.30 -9.33
N ARG A 123 -5.37 11.30 -8.47
CA ARG A 123 -6.21 12.51 -8.40
C ARG A 123 -6.07 13.37 -9.65
N ALA A 124 -4.87 13.51 -10.22
CA ALA A 124 -4.67 14.18 -11.50
C ALA A 124 -5.47 13.50 -12.62
N LEU A 125 -5.44 12.16 -12.68
CA LEU A 125 -6.25 11.38 -13.63
C LEU A 125 -7.75 11.68 -13.46
N SER A 126 -8.26 11.68 -12.21
CA SER A 126 -9.66 11.98 -11.92
C SER A 126 -10.06 13.38 -12.37
N ARG A 127 -9.24 14.40 -12.08
CA ARG A 127 -9.44 15.78 -12.54
C ARG A 127 -9.50 15.87 -14.05
N ASP A 128 -8.57 15.22 -14.72
CA ASP A 128 -8.42 15.34 -16.18
C ASP A 128 -9.55 14.60 -16.91
N CYS A 129 -9.98 13.43 -16.40
CA CYS A 129 -11.19 12.77 -16.91
C CYS A 129 -12.43 13.64 -16.70
N ALA A 130 -12.60 14.24 -15.52
CA ALA A 130 -13.72 15.14 -15.26
C ALA A 130 -13.72 16.36 -16.19
N ALA A 131 -12.55 16.97 -16.44
CA ALA A 131 -12.40 18.11 -17.37
C ALA A 131 -12.71 17.73 -18.82
N ALA A 132 -12.39 16.50 -19.23
CA ALA A 132 -12.71 15.97 -20.55
C ALA A 132 -14.18 15.53 -20.68
N GLY A 133 -14.90 15.39 -19.58
CA GLY A 133 -16.25 14.80 -19.55
C GLY A 133 -16.26 13.28 -19.81
N GLU A 134 -15.12 12.63 -19.57
CA GLU A 134 -14.93 11.19 -19.75
C GLU A 134 -15.11 10.47 -18.40
N PRO A 135 -15.65 9.25 -18.37
CA PRO A 135 -15.73 8.47 -17.17
C PRO A 135 -14.35 8.03 -16.70
N LEU A 136 -14.19 7.78 -15.39
CA LEU A 136 -13.01 7.09 -14.88
C LEU A 136 -12.97 5.65 -15.44
N PRO A 137 -11.80 5.17 -15.89
CA PRO A 137 -11.66 3.79 -16.32
C PRO A 137 -11.84 2.83 -15.13
N THR A 138 -12.33 1.63 -15.41
CA THR A 138 -12.41 0.57 -14.41
C THR A 138 -11.02 -0.01 -14.19
N LEU A 139 -10.49 0.21 -12.97
CA LEU A 139 -9.16 -0.25 -12.57
C LEU A 139 -9.25 -1.64 -11.95
N ARG A 140 -8.51 -2.60 -12.49
CA ARG A 140 -8.40 -3.97 -11.94
C ARG A 140 -7.28 -4.08 -10.92
N ALA A 141 -6.12 -3.57 -11.30
CA ALA A 141 -4.90 -3.62 -10.50
C ALA A 141 -3.98 -2.45 -10.88
N ALA A 142 -3.05 -2.16 -9.99
CA ALA A 142 -1.93 -1.27 -10.28
C ALA A 142 -0.61 -1.94 -9.85
N ARG A 143 0.48 -1.52 -10.48
CA ARG A 143 1.82 -1.94 -10.11
C ARG A 143 2.69 -0.70 -9.95
N LEU A 144 3.29 -0.58 -8.77
CA LEU A 144 4.20 0.52 -8.48
C LEU A 144 5.64 0.01 -8.43
N THR A 145 6.48 0.63 -9.21
CA THR A 145 7.94 0.44 -9.18
C THR A 145 8.62 1.77 -8.86
N PRO A 146 9.92 1.78 -8.55
CA PRO A 146 10.65 3.05 -8.39
C PRO A 146 10.66 3.94 -9.65
N ALA A 147 10.39 3.37 -10.82
CA ALA A 147 10.43 4.10 -12.09
C ALA A 147 9.06 4.60 -12.55
N GLN A 148 7.99 3.88 -12.26
CA GLN A 148 6.67 4.16 -12.83
C GLN A 148 5.52 3.54 -12.05
N LEU A 149 4.34 4.13 -12.21
CA LEU A 149 3.05 3.57 -11.83
C LEU A 149 2.38 2.98 -13.08
N GLU A 150 1.99 1.72 -13.01
CA GLU A 150 1.27 1.01 -14.06
C GLU A 150 -0.18 0.79 -13.63
N LEU A 151 -1.14 1.08 -14.52
CA LEU A 151 -2.55 0.81 -14.33
C LEU A 151 -3.02 -0.28 -15.28
N TYR A 152 -3.64 -1.32 -14.76
CA TYR A 152 -4.22 -2.43 -15.50
C TYR A 152 -5.73 -2.28 -15.53
N LEU A 153 -6.27 -1.87 -16.69
CA LEU A 153 -7.69 -1.59 -16.87
C LEU A 153 -8.47 -2.85 -17.24
N ASP A 154 -9.76 -2.87 -16.94
CA ASP A 154 -10.65 -3.97 -17.29
C ASP A 154 -10.96 -3.97 -18.81
N GLU A 155 -11.13 -2.79 -19.38
CA GLU A 155 -11.41 -2.58 -20.80
C GLU A 155 -10.43 -1.58 -21.41
N PRO A 156 -10.16 -1.63 -22.73
CA PRO A 156 -9.37 -0.62 -23.41
C PRO A 156 -9.98 0.78 -23.21
N HIS A 157 -9.17 1.71 -22.72
CA HIS A 157 -9.58 3.08 -22.46
C HIS A 157 -8.49 4.05 -22.89
N GLN A 158 -8.84 5.31 -23.21
CA GLN A 158 -7.87 6.36 -23.53
C GLN A 158 -7.69 7.26 -22.31
N LEU A 159 -6.48 7.31 -21.78
CA LEU A 159 -6.17 8.22 -20.68
C LEU A 159 -5.52 9.52 -21.19
N PRO A 160 -5.75 10.64 -20.50
CA PRO A 160 -5.14 11.91 -20.85
C PRO A 160 -3.62 11.89 -20.64
N SER A 161 -2.90 12.80 -21.33
CA SER A 161 -1.48 13.02 -21.00
C SER A 161 -1.33 13.41 -19.52
N PRO A 162 -0.28 12.97 -18.81
CA PRO A 162 0.96 12.38 -19.33
C PRO A 162 0.99 10.84 -19.41
N TRP A 163 -0.15 10.17 -19.24
CA TRP A 163 -0.22 8.72 -19.32
C TRP A 163 0.15 8.19 -20.69
N GLN A 164 0.91 7.10 -20.72
CA GLN A 164 1.33 6.39 -21.94
C GLN A 164 0.78 4.96 -21.89
N SER A 165 0.35 4.40 -23.02
CA SER A 165 -0.27 3.08 -23.08
C SER A 165 0.51 2.07 -23.89
N THR A 166 0.24 0.79 -23.62
CA THR A 166 0.48 -0.31 -24.54
C THR A 166 -0.41 -0.22 -25.79
N ALA A 167 -0.10 -1.01 -26.81
CA ALA A 167 -0.81 -0.98 -28.10
C ALA A 167 -2.32 -1.33 -28.00
N ASP A 168 -2.71 -2.09 -26.96
CA ASP A 168 -4.10 -2.49 -26.70
C ASP A 168 -4.87 -1.53 -25.76
N SER A 169 -4.20 -0.49 -25.25
CA SER A 169 -4.77 0.50 -24.33
C SER A 169 -5.42 -0.07 -23.07
N THR A 170 -4.98 -1.25 -22.61
CA THR A 170 -5.42 -1.87 -21.36
C THR A 170 -4.39 -1.70 -20.23
N VAL A 171 -3.13 -1.38 -20.57
CA VAL A 171 -2.08 -1.09 -19.60
C VAL A 171 -1.53 0.30 -19.87
N TRP A 172 -1.48 1.12 -18.83
CA TRP A 172 -1.04 2.51 -18.89
C TRP A 172 0.08 2.76 -17.89
N PHE A 173 1.01 3.63 -18.27
CA PHE A 173 2.22 3.96 -17.50
C PHE A 173 2.23 5.44 -17.17
N TYR A 174 2.60 5.76 -15.94
CA TYR A 174 2.84 7.10 -15.46
C TYR A 174 4.22 7.18 -14.80
N GLU A 175 5.05 8.13 -15.24
CA GLU A 175 6.36 8.40 -14.65
C GLU A 175 6.23 9.54 -13.63
N PRO A 176 6.64 9.35 -12.35
CA PRO A 176 6.46 10.36 -11.29
C PRO A 176 7.16 11.71 -11.53
N ASP A 177 8.20 11.74 -12.36
CA ASP A 177 8.94 12.97 -12.71
C ASP A 177 8.20 13.88 -13.70
N SER A 178 7.02 13.48 -14.17
CA SER A 178 6.19 14.33 -15.05
C SER A 178 5.72 15.59 -14.29
N THR A 179 5.88 16.73 -14.93
CA THR A 179 6.00 18.08 -14.37
C THR A 179 4.73 18.72 -13.79
N ASP A 180 3.57 18.10 -13.87
CA ASP A 180 2.28 18.68 -13.44
C ASP A 180 1.83 18.12 -12.07
N LYS A 181 2.59 18.41 -11.02
CA LYS A 181 2.16 18.09 -9.65
C LYS A 181 1.06 19.06 -9.22
N LEU A 182 -0.03 18.49 -8.68
CA LEU A 182 -1.09 19.26 -8.03
C LEU A 182 -0.57 19.88 -6.74
N ASP A 183 -1.03 21.06 -6.39
CA ASP A 183 -0.74 21.60 -5.06
C ASP A 183 -1.61 20.90 -3.99
N GLU A 184 -1.27 21.06 -2.73
CA GLU A 184 -1.95 20.36 -1.63
C GLU A 184 -3.44 20.75 -1.50
N ALA A 185 -3.78 21.99 -1.83
CA ALA A 185 -5.16 22.47 -1.78
C ALA A 185 -6.01 21.90 -2.92
N ASP A 186 -5.41 21.74 -4.11
CA ASP A 186 -6.07 21.09 -5.25
C ASP A 186 -6.29 19.61 -4.98
N LEU A 187 -5.27 18.92 -4.42
CA LEU A 187 -5.40 17.51 -4.02
C LEU A 187 -6.55 17.25 -3.06
N GLU A 188 -6.66 18.06 -2.00
CA GLU A 188 -7.74 17.94 -1.01
C GLU A 188 -9.14 18.17 -1.61
N SER A 189 -9.24 18.90 -2.73
CA SER A 189 -10.52 19.22 -3.38
C SER A 189 -11.01 18.14 -4.34
N ILE A 190 -10.13 17.21 -4.77
CA ILE A 190 -10.45 16.17 -5.74
C ILE A 190 -10.66 14.86 -4.98
N PRO A 191 -11.87 14.24 -5.05
CA PRO A 191 -12.08 12.93 -4.44
C PRO A 191 -11.12 11.86 -4.98
N ALA A 192 -10.67 10.97 -4.10
CA ALA A 192 -9.86 9.83 -4.53
C ALA A 192 -10.63 8.95 -5.52
N PRO A 193 -10.11 8.69 -6.73
CA PRO A 193 -10.85 7.93 -7.74
C PRO A 193 -10.99 6.44 -7.42
N TYR A 194 -9.97 5.87 -6.75
CA TYR A 194 -9.92 4.45 -6.39
C TYR A 194 -9.60 4.29 -4.90
N PRO A 195 -10.52 4.67 -4.00
CA PRO A 195 -10.22 4.70 -2.56
C PRO A 195 -10.02 3.32 -1.94
N ALA A 196 -10.46 2.25 -2.61
CA ALA A 196 -10.28 0.87 -2.18
C ALA A 196 -9.04 0.17 -2.79
N LEU A 197 -8.14 0.94 -3.41
CA LEU A 197 -6.87 0.42 -3.92
C LEU A 197 -5.95 0.08 -2.75
N VAL A 198 -5.45 -1.15 -2.68
CA VAL A 198 -4.62 -1.65 -1.59
C VAL A 198 -3.52 -2.58 -2.08
N THR A 199 -2.38 -2.56 -1.41
CA THR A 199 -1.24 -3.43 -1.71
C THR A 199 -1.51 -4.85 -1.22
N LEU A 200 -1.38 -5.84 -2.11
CA LEU A 200 -1.39 -7.26 -1.73
C LEU A 200 0.01 -7.82 -1.47
N GLY A 201 1.03 -7.26 -2.08
CA GLY A 201 2.40 -7.73 -1.93
C GLY A 201 3.32 -7.18 -2.99
N GLN A 202 4.41 -7.91 -3.26
CA GLN A 202 5.40 -7.58 -4.27
C GLN A 202 5.60 -8.73 -5.24
N ASP A 203 5.83 -8.39 -6.49
CA ASP A 203 6.21 -9.38 -7.51
C ASP A 203 7.71 -9.73 -7.46
N ALA A 204 8.14 -10.59 -8.39
CA ALA A 204 9.53 -11.06 -8.47
C ALA A 204 10.55 -9.95 -8.83
N GLU A 205 10.07 -8.78 -9.24
CA GLU A 205 10.88 -7.61 -9.62
C GLU A 205 10.79 -6.50 -8.58
N ASP A 206 10.36 -6.83 -7.36
CA ASP A 206 10.13 -5.90 -6.25
C ASP A 206 9.06 -4.82 -6.51
N GLY A 207 8.25 -4.95 -7.56
CA GLY A 207 7.13 -4.08 -7.84
C GLY A 207 5.99 -4.32 -6.85
N HIS A 208 5.43 -3.24 -6.25
CA HIS A 208 4.25 -3.34 -5.42
C HIS A 208 3.01 -3.63 -6.27
N VAL A 209 2.33 -4.72 -5.96
CA VAL A 209 1.09 -5.13 -6.63
C VAL A 209 -0.09 -4.68 -5.78
N LEU A 210 -0.89 -3.78 -6.36
CA LEU A 210 -2.10 -3.25 -5.74
C LEU A 210 -3.33 -3.74 -6.50
N VAL A 211 -4.44 -3.93 -5.80
CA VAL A 211 -5.73 -4.27 -6.40
C VAL A 211 -6.81 -3.30 -5.91
N ASP A 212 -7.78 -3.01 -6.76
CA ASP A 212 -8.96 -2.27 -6.35
C ASP A 212 -10.02 -3.24 -5.81
N LEU A 213 -10.21 -3.24 -4.49
CA LEU A 213 -11.19 -4.11 -3.85
C LEU A 213 -12.63 -3.83 -4.30
N GLU A 214 -12.96 -2.59 -4.65
CA GLU A 214 -14.27 -2.25 -5.24
C GLU A 214 -14.50 -3.00 -6.56
N TYR A 215 -13.47 -3.05 -7.41
CA TYR A 215 -13.53 -3.82 -8.65
C TYR A 215 -13.69 -5.33 -8.38
N LEU A 216 -12.89 -5.86 -7.45
CA LEU A 216 -12.94 -7.28 -7.11
C LEU A 216 -14.30 -7.70 -6.52
N GLY A 217 -14.94 -6.81 -5.75
CA GLY A 217 -16.17 -7.10 -5.01
C GLY A 217 -15.93 -8.02 -3.81
N ALA A 218 -15.15 -9.09 -3.98
CA ALA A 218 -14.68 -9.91 -2.88
C ALA A 218 -13.32 -10.53 -3.17
N LEU A 219 -12.49 -10.68 -2.13
CA LEU A 219 -11.20 -11.35 -2.16
C LEU A 219 -11.16 -12.41 -1.04
N ALA A 220 -10.97 -13.67 -1.42
CA ALA A 220 -10.75 -14.75 -0.47
C ALA A 220 -9.26 -14.95 -0.20
N LEU A 221 -8.84 -14.89 1.05
CA LEU A 221 -7.49 -15.25 1.50
C LEU A 221 -7.49 -16.74 1.86
N VAL A 222 -6.88 -17.56 1.01
CA VAL A 222 -6.97 -19.03 1.08
C VAL A 222 -5.62 -19.60 1.44
N GLY A 223 -5.50 -20.20 2.61
CA GLY A 223 -4.26 -20.82 3.08
C GLY A 223 -4.24 -21.01 4.59
N GLU A 224 -3.05 -20.97 5.18
CA GLU A 224 -2.88 -21.05 6.62
C GLU A 224 -3.58 -19.88 7.32
N GLN A 225 -4.36 -20.17 8.36
CA GLN A 225 -5.23 -19.19 9.02
C GLN A 225 -4.44 -18.02 9.62
N ASP A 226 -3.29 -18.28 10.23
CA ASP A 226 -2.48 -17.22 10.84
C ASP A 226 -1.94 -16.27 9.78
N VAL A 227 -1.41 -16.79 8.67
CA VAL A 227 -0.89 -15.97 7.56
C VAL A 227 -2.02 -15.21 6.87
N SER A 228 -3.18 -15.83 6.65
CA SER A 228 -4.36 -15.15 6.10
C SER A 228 -4.81 -13.99 6.98
N SER A 229 -4.78 -14.19 8.31
CA SER A 229 -5.14 -13.16 9.29
C SER A 229 -4.11 -12.02 9.33
N GLU A 230 -2.82 -12.30 9.18
CA GLU A 230 -1.75 -11.30 9.10
C GLU A 230 -1.88 -10.44 7.82
N ILE A 231 -2.25 -11.06 6.69
CA ILE A 231 -2.50 -10.33 5.44
C ILE A 231 -3.76 -9.45 5.57
N LEU A 232 -4.85 -9.99 6.15
CA LEU A 232 -6.05 -9.21 6.40
C LEU A 232 -5.78 -8.01 7.29
N ALA A 233 -4.98 -8.18 8.35
CA ALA A 233 -4.56 -7.08 9.22
C ALA A 233 -3.74 -6.02 8.47
N ALA A 234 -2.85 -6.45 7.57
CA ALA A 234 -2.08 -5.53 6.72
C ALA A 234 -2.98 -4.69 5.81
N ILE A 235 -3.94 -5.33 5.12
CA ILE A 235 -4.94 -4.65 4.29
C ILE A 235 -5.75 -3.64 5.11
N ALA A 236 -6.22 -4.04 6.31
CA ALA A 236 -7.00 -3.16 7.19
C ALA A 236 -6.22 -1.93 7.64
N ILE A 237 -4.97 -2.12 8.07
CA ILE A 237 -4.11 -1.02 8.52
C ILE A 237 -3.81 -0.08 7.34
N GLU A 238 -3.41 -0.64 6.17
CA GLU A 238 -3.06 0.19 5.00
C GLU A 238 -4.24 1.06 4.57
N LEU A 239 -5.43 0.50 4.38
CA LEU A 239 -6.63 1.27 4.02
C LEU A 239 -6.98 2.33 5.07
N ALA A 240 -6.79 2.01 6.36
CA ALA A 240 -7.07 2.96 7.43
C ALA A 240 -6.13 4.18 7.44
N VAL A 241 -4.88 4.03 6.94
CA VAL A 241 -3.86 5.09 6.93
C VAL A 241 -3.51 5.62 5.54
N SER A 242 -4.04 5.02 4.47
CA SER A 242 -3.77 5.41 3.08
C SER A 242 -4.24 6.83 2.79
N ARG A 243 -3.46 7.57 1.99
CA ARG A 243 -3.79 8.94 1.57
C ARG A 243 -4.84 8.98 0.47
N TRP A 244 -4.84 7.98 -0.42
CA TRP A 244 -5.81 7.87 -1.51
C TRP A 244 -7.12 7.16 -1.13
N ALA A 245 -7.32 6.79 0.13
CA ALA A 245 -8.54 6.17 0.64
C ALA A 245 -9.39 7.19 1.40
N ASP A 246 -9.88 8.22 0.71
CA ASP A 246 -10.79 9.21 1.29
C ASP A 246 -12.14 8.55 1.64
N ASP A 247 -12.74 8.99 2.73
CA ASP A 247 -14.10 8.63 3.15
C ASP A 247 -14.46 7.13 3.13
N ILE A 248 -13.46 6.26 3.06
CA ILE A 248 -13.66 4.81 3.12
C ILE A 248 -14.11 4.37 4.50
N THR A 249 -15.02 3.41 4.56
CA THR A 249 -15.38 2.69 5.78
C THR A 249 -14.80 1.29 5.75
N ILE A 250 -14.11 0.88 6.82
CA ILE A 250 -13.55 -0.46 6.99
C ILE A 250 -14.31 -1.12 8.14
N THR A 251 -15.09 -2.15 7.82
CA THR A 251 -15.89 -2.89 8.81
C THR A 251 -15.23 -4.21 9.12
N LEU A 252 -14.74 -4.34 10.37
CA LEU A 252 -14.12 -5.56 10.87
C LEU A 252 -15.16 -6.44 11.54
N VAL A 253 -15.18 -7.74 11.22
CA VAL A 253 -16.11 -8.71 11.79
C VAL A 253 -15.36 -9.97 12.24
N GLY A 254 -15.52 -10.33 13.49
CA GLY A 254 -14.92 -11.53 14.08
C GLY A 254 -13.66 -11.27 14.89
N ALA A 255 -12.67 -10.60 14.33
CA ALA A 255 -11.42 -10.26 15.03
C ALA A 255 -11.04 -8.78 14.88
N TYR A 256 -9.96 -8.35 15.57
CA TYR A 256 -9.33 -7.04 15.46
C TYR A 256 -10.18 -5.86 15.97
N SER A 257 -11.05 -6.09 16.96
CA SER A 257 -11.89 -5.03 17.56
C SER A 257 -11.10 -3.85 18.12
N GLU A 258 -9.86 -4.08 18.56
CA GLU A 258 -8.95 -3.08 19.13
C GLU A 258 -8.35 -2.12 18.10
N MET A 259 -8.40 -2.46 16.80
CA MET A 259 -7.93 -1.55 15.74
C MET A 259 -8.67 -0.22 15.72
N GLU A 260 -9.98 -0.23 15.92
CA GLU A 260 -10.82 0.97 15.92
C GLU A 260 -10.31 2.01 16.92
N ASP A 261 -10.06 1.56 18.17
CA ASP A 261 -9.57 2.43 19.24
C ASP A 261 -8.09 2.83 19.07
N SER A 262 -7.27 1.95 18.50
CA SER A 262 -5.84 2.18 18.36
C SER A 262 -5.50 3.07 17.16
N LEU A 263 -6.17 2.88 16.02
CA LEU A 263 -5.94 3.72 14.83
C LEU A 263 -6.69 5.05 14.87
N ARG A 264 -7.92 5.10 15.37
CA ARG A 264 -8.77 6.32 15.46
C ARG A 264 -8.68 7.24 14.23
N THR A 265 -8.66 6.66 13.06
CA THR A 265 -8.72 7.43 11.81
C THR A 265 -10.13 7.85 11.43
N GLY A 266 -11.13 7.29 12.11
CA GLY A 266 -12.55 7.45 11.78
C GLY A 266 -13.03 6.55 10.64
N ARG A 267 -12.12 5.78 10.04
CA ARG A 267 -12.42 4.88 8.93
C ARG A 267 -12.79 3.46 9.36
N LEU A 268 -12.35 3.03 10.55
CA LEU A 268 -12.55 1.68 11.08
C LEU A 268 -13.75 1.63 12.00
N ARG A 269 -14.51 0.54 11.89
CA ARG A 269 -15.53 0.14 12.86
C ARG A 269 -15.54 -1.35 13.05
N TYR A 270 -15.87 -1.80 14.25
CA TYR A 270 -16.03 -3.22 14.56
C TYR A 270 -17.50 -3.60 14.73
N LEU A 271 -17.90 -4.71 14.10
CA LEU A 271 -19.25 -5.29 14.27
C LEU A 271 -19.12 -6.75 14.72
N PRO A 272 -19.79 -7.16 15.81
CA PRO A 272 -19.67 -8.52 16.33
C PRO A 272 -20.48 -9.57 15.57
N SER A 273 -21.26 -9.17 14.56
CA SER A 273 -22.23 -10.08 13.92
C SER A 273 -22.31 -9.86 12.41
N VAL A 274 -21.93 -10.89 11.66
CA VAL A 274 -22.09 -10.95 10.19
C VAL A 274 -23.56 -10.78 9.78
N GLU A 275 -24.53 -11.37 10.53
CA GLU A 275 -25.95 -11.30 10.19
C GLU A 275 -26.47 -9.87 10.23
N ARG A 276 -26.14 -9.12 11.30
CA ARG A 276 -26.52 -7.69 11.41
C ARG A 276 -25.90 -6.83 10.32
N LEU A 277 -24.67 -7.15 9.95
CA LEU A 277 -23.99 -6.48 8.84
C LEU A 277 -24.76 -6.69 7.53
N ILE A 278 -25.09 -7.94 7.19
CA ILE A 278 -25.79 -8.26 5.95
C ILE A 278 -27.17 -7.58 5.91
N ASP A 279 -27.92 -7.61 7.03
CA ASP A 279 -29.23 -6.93 7.13
C ASP A 279 -29.09 -5.41 6.86
N ALA A 280 -28.05 -4.79 7.39
CA ALA A 280 -27.77 -3.37 7.16
C ALA A 280 -27.36 -3.07 5.69
N LEU A 281 -26.57 -3.94 5.08
CA LEU A 281 -26.13 -3.78 3.68
C LEU A 281 -27.30 -3.95 2.70
N GLU A 282 -28.20 -4.92 2.94
CA GLU A 282 -29.39 -5.09 2.11
C GLU A 282 -30.31 -3.86 2.18
N ALA A 283 -30.48 -3.28 3.39
CA ALA A 283 -31.25 -2.05 3.54
C ALA A 283 -30.58 -0.85 2.84
N ARG A 284 -29.26 -0.72 2.97
CA ARG A 284 -28.46 0.33 2.32
C ARG A 284 -28.50 0.20 0.79
N SER A 285 -28.39 -1.01 0.25
CA SER A 285 -28.41 -1.28 -1.18
C SER A 285 -29.61 -0.61 -1.89
N LEU A 286 -30.79 -0.70 -1.28
CA LEU A 286 -32.01 -0.07 -1.83
C LEU A 286 -31.90 1.45 -1.85
N GLN A 287 -31.27 2.06 -0.83
CA GLN A 287 -31.08 3.50 -0.73
C GLN A 287 -30.04 4.00 -1.73
N ASP A 288 -28.93 3.29 -1.87
CA ASP A 288 -27.84 3.63 -2.78
C ASP A 288 -28.31 3.60 -4.25
N HIS A 289 -29.05 2.55 -4.64
CA HIS A 289 -29.64 2.48 -5.98
C HIS A 289 -30.65 3.62 -6.26
N ALA A 290 -31.47 3.97 -5.25
CA ALA A 290 -32.40 5.08 -5.39
C ALA A 290 -31.67 6.42 -5.52
N ALA A 291 -30.56 6.62 -4.80
CA ALA A 291 -29.74 7.82 -4.86
C ALA A 291 -29.03 7.96 -6.22
N LEU A 292 -28.42 6.90 -6.73
CA LEU A 292 -27.80 6.90 -8.06
C LEU A 292 -28.83 7.19 -9.18
N ALA A 293 -29.98 6.52 -9.14
CA ALA A 293 -31.06 6.75 -10.10
C ALA A 293 -31.57 8.19 -10.07
N SER A 294 -31.73 8.76 -8.86
CA SER A 294 -32.18 10.14 -8.69
C SER A 294 -31.15 11.17 -9.19
N ALA A 295 -29.86 10.84 -9.11
CA ALA A 295 -28.76 11.65 -9.61
C ALA A 295 -28.54 11.48 -11.13
N GLY A 296 -29.20 10.51 -11.77
CA GLY A 296 -28.98 10.15 -13.15
C GLY A 296 -27.57 9.64 -13.41
N ALA A 297 -27.00 8.89 -12.47
CA ALA A 297 -25.71 8.24 -12.58
C ALA A 297 -25.90 6.74 -12.87
N GLU A 298 -25.21 6.24 -13.89
CA GLU A 298 -25.32 4.85 -14.32
C GLU A 298 -24.30 3.94 -13.60
N SER A 299 -23.24 4.53 -13.02
CA SER A 299 -22.20 3.82 -12.27
C SER A 299 -21.71 4.61 -11.07
N LEU A 300 -21.00 3.90 -10.16
CA LEU A 300 -20.32 4.52 -9.00
C LEU A 300 -19.22 5.48 -9.46
N GLN A 301 -18.45 5.09 -10.46
CA GLN A 301 -17.35 5.89 -11.00
C GLN A 301 -17.86 7.19 -11.61
N GLU A 302 -18.95 7.14 -12.36
CA GLU A 302 -19.62 8.33 -12.89
C GLU A 302 -20.13 9.25 -11.78
N ALA A 303 -20.80 8.68 -10.77
CA ALA A 303 -21.29 9.45 -9.63
C ALA A 303 -20.15 10.13 -8.86
N ARG A 304 -19.01 9.43 -8.68
CA ARG A 304 -17.81 9.93 -8.00
C ARG A 304 -17.17 11.09 -8.76
N VAL A 305 -16.95 10.94 -10.08
CA VAL A 305 -16.39 12.00 -10.93
C VAL A 305 -17.29 13.24 -10.95
N ARG A 306 -18.60 13.05 -11.00
CA ARG A 306 -19.59 14.14 -10.98
C ARG A 306 -19.81 14.75 -9.60
N GLY A 307 -19.30 14.14 -8.54
CA GLY A 307 -19.50 14.57 -7.15
C GLY A 307 -20.97 14.51 -6.71
N VAL A 308 -21.78 13.58 -7.28
CA VAL A 308 -23.20 13.42 -6.95
C VAL A 308 -23.44 12.13 -6.19
N ALA A 309 -24.49 12.09 -5.34
CA ALA A 309 -24.86 10.93 -4.53
C ALA A 309 -23.69 10.34 -3.69
N PRO A 310 -22.97 11.14 -2.88
CA PRO A 310 -21.75 10.70 -2.20
C PRO A 310 -21.96 9.49 -1.30
N ASP A 311 -23.10 9.38 -0.65
CA ASP A 311 -23.42 8.25 0.22
C ASP A 311 -23.49 6.90 -0.54
N ALA A 312 -23.79 6.94 -1.84
CA ALA A 312 -23.91 5.72 -2.66
C ALA A 312 -22.56 5.20 -3.13
N TRP A 313 -21.57 6.08 -3.41
CA TRP A 313 -20.27 5.67 -3.94
C TRP A 313 -19.13 5.69 -2.91
N THR A 314 -19.39 6.07 -1.65
CA THR A 314 -18.40 5.94 -0.56
C THR A 314 -18.19 4.46 -0.25
N PRO A 315 -16.98 3.92 -0.42
CA PRO A 315 -16.77 2.48 -0.28
C PRO A 315 -16.82 2.01 1.16
N GLU A 316 -17.38 0.81 1.34
CA GLU A 316 -17.28 0.06 2.57
C GLU A 316 -16.55 -1.27 2.31
N ILE A 317 -15.37 -1.44 2.90
CA ILE A 317 -14.59 -2.69 2.82
C ILE A 317 -14.85 -3.51 4.07
N ILE A 318 -15.41 -4.70 3.87
CA ILE A 318 -15.85 -5.59 4.93
C ILE A 318 -14.86 -6.73 5.07
N MET A 319 -14.26 -6.85 6.24
CA MET A 319 -13.25 -7.87 6.54
C MET A 319 -13.82 -8.87 7.53
N ILE A 320 -13.98 -10.11 7.09
CA ILE A 320 -14.60 -11.17 7.86
C ILE A 320 -13.56 -12.24 8.20
N THR A 321 -13.33 -12.44 9.50
CA THR A 321 -12.57 -13.57 10.02
C THR A 321 -13.51 -14.65 10.52
N GLY A 322 -13.29 -15.89 10.07
CA GLY A 322 -14.12 -17.04 10.39
C GLY A 322 -15.12 -17.42 9.28
N ASP A 323 -15.76 -18.57 9.45
CA ASP A 323 -16.57 -19.21 8.42
C ASP A 323 -17.93 -18.53 8.23
N LEU A 324 -18.33 -18.39 6.97
CA LEU A 324 -19.66 -17.97 6.60
C LEU A 324 -20.60 -19.18 6.45
N THR A 325 -21.81 -19.08 7.00
CA THR A 325 -22.85 -20.07 6.72
C THR A 325 -23.27 -20.02 5.25
N PRO A 326 -23.76 -21.12 4.66
CA PRO A 326 -24.26 -21.12 3.28
C PRO A 326 -25.32 -20.04 3.01
N ARG A 327 -26.16 -19.73 4.01
CA ARG A 327 -27.16 -18.66 3.90
C ARG A 327 -26.53 -17.29 3.80
N GLN A 328 -25.51 -17.00 4.63
CA GLN A 328 -24.79 -15.72 4.61
C GLN A 328 -24.06 -15.55 3.28
N ARG A 329 -23.37 -16.58 2.80
CA ARG A 329 -22.70 -16.55 1.47
C ARG A 329 -23.67 -16.21 0.36
N ASN A 330 -24.82 -16.89 0.30
CA ASN A 330 -25.81 -16.63 -0.75
C ASN A 330 -26.34 -15.19 -0.69
N ARG A 331 -26.58 -14.64 0.50
CA ARG A 331 -27.02 -13.24 0.65
C ARG A 331 -25.96 -12.25 0.18
N ILE A 332 -24.69 -12.47 0.57
CA ILE A 332 -23.57 -11.64 0.12
C ILE A 332 -23.40 -11.75 -1.40
N ALA A 333 -23.43 -12.95 -1.97
CA ALA A 333 -23.35 -13.15 -3.42
C ALA A 333 -24.45 -12.38 -4.15
N THR A 334 -25.69 -12.42 -3.66
CA THR A 334 -26.79 -11.64 -4.23
C THR A 334 -26.54 -10.13 -4.20
N LEU A 335 -25.95 -9.61 -3.11
CA LEU A 335 -25.55 -8.18 -3.03
C LEU A 335 -24.49 -7.82 -4.06
N LEU A 336 -23.49 -8.69 -4.26
CA LEU A 336 -22.40 -8.47 -5.21
C LEU A 336 -22.85 -8.56 -6.68
N GLU A 337 -23.88 -9.35 -6.98
CA GLU A 337 -24.46 -9.51 -8.31
C GLU A 337 -25.42 -8.36 -8.69
N THR A 338 -25.84 -7.53 -7.74
CA THR A 338 -26.80 -6.45 -7.99
C THR A 338 -26.16 -5.34 -8.82
N MET A 339 -26.89 -4.84 -9.83
CA MET A 339 -26.41 -3.77 -10.72
C MET A 339 -27.29 -2.51 -10.61
N PRO A 340 -26.72 -1.30 -10.71
CA PRO A 340 -25.28 -1.00 -10.71
C PRO A 340 -24.61 -1.52 -9.45
N ARG A 341 -23.31 -1.83 -9.52
CA ARG A 341 -22.56 -2.33 -8.36
C ARG A 341 -22.67 -1.38 -7.18
N LEU A 342 -22.69 -1.94 -5.99
CA LEU A 342 -22.58 -1.17 -4.76
C LEU A 342 -21.12 -0.85 -4.45
N ALA A 343 -20.87 0.23 -3.74
CA ALA A 343 -19.55 0.57 -3.22
C ALA A 343 -19.21 -0.31 -1.98
N VAL A 344 -19.25 -1.62 -2.15
CA VAL A 344 -19.02 -2.61 -1.09
C VAL A 344 -18.09 -3.69 -1.60
N ALA A 345 -17.09 -4.05 -0.79
CA ALA A 345 -16.23 -5.19 -1.07
C ALA A 345 -15.97 -6.02 0.19
N PHE A 346 -15.70 -7.30 0.00
CA PHE A 346 -15.44 -8.24 1.09
C PHE A 346 -14.01 -8.79 1.01
N VAL A 347 -13.36 -8.93 2.15
CA VAL A 347 -12.13 -9.71 2.32
C VAL A 347 -12.39 -10.79 3.37
N THR A 348 -12.17 -12.06 3.03
CA THR A 348 -12.47 -13.18 3.91
C THR A 348 -11.26 -14.08 4.13
N THR A 349 -11.09 -14.63 5.34
CA THR A 349 -10.00 -15.58 5.67
C THR A 349 -10.48 -17.04 5.72
N SER A 350 -11.76 -17.29 5.49
CA SER A 350 -12.37 -18.62 5.63
C SER A 350 -12.23 -19.54 4.41
N GLY A 351 -11.56 -19.08 3.35
CA GLY A 351 -11.51 -19.80 2.07
C GLY A 351 -12.85 -19.82 1.32
N ASP A 352 -13.87 -19.16 1.84
CA ASP A 352 -15.18 -19.01 1.19
C ASP A 352 -15.03 -18.07 -0.02
N GLN A 353 -15.05 -18.62 -1.22
CA GLN A 353 -15.00 -17.84 -2.45
C GLN A 353 -16.39 -17.26 -2.74
N LEU A 354 -16.48 -15.94 -2.65
CA LEU A 354 -17.69 -15.17 -2.99
C LEU A 354 -17.66 -14.69 -4.45
N THR A 355 -16.46 -14.61 -5.04
CA THR A 355 -16.15 -14.29 -6.43
C THR A 355 -15.03 -15.20 -6.92
N ASP A 356 -14.59 -15.03 -8.17
CA ASP A 356 -13.44 -15.77 -8.72
C ASP A 356 -12.08 -15.26 -8.21
N TRP A 357 -12.08 -14.22 -7.35
CA TRP A 357 -10.86 -13.61 -6.82
C TRP A 357 -10.43 -14.25 -5.52
N SER A 358 -9.21 -14.76 -5.54
CA SER A 358 -8.56 -15.31 -4.34
C SER A 358 -7.07 -15.04 -4.33
N LEU A 359 -6.53 -14.89 -3.12
CA LEU A 359 -5.10 -14.95 -2.87
C LEU A 359 -4.81 -16.32 -2.24
N GLU A 360 -4.29 -17.24 -3.05
CA GLU A 360 -3.88 -18.59 -2.62
C GLU A 360 -2.52 -18.50 -1.94
N ILE A 361 -2.49 -18.65 -0.63
CA ILE A 361 -1.31 -18.52 0.22
C ILE A 361 -0.64 -19.88 0.33
N ASN A 362 0.54 -20.02 -0.29
CA ASN A 362 1.32 -21.26 -0.24
C ASN A 362 2.15 -21.34 1.05
N ASP A 363 2.72 -20.20 1.44
CA ASP A 363 3.48 -19.99 2.68
C ASP A 363 3.55 -18.49 3.02
N ALA A 364 4.35 -18.12 4.01
CA ALA A 364 4.49 -16.73 4.47
C ALA A 364 5.10 -15.77 3.43
N ASP A 365 5.83 -16.31 2.44
CA ASP A 365 6.58 -15.53 1.45
C ASP A 365 6.04 -15.70 0.02
N HIS A 366 5.11 -16.63 -0.21
CA HIS A 366 4.59 -16.93 -1.56
C HIS A 366 3.08 -17.08 -1.55
N ALA A 367 2.42 -16.28 -2.36
CA ALA A 367 0.99 -16.39 -2.65
C ALA A 367 0.73 -16.20 -4.15
N VAL A 368 -0.41 -16.71 -4.63
CA VAL A 368 -0.83 -16.58 -6.02
C VAL A 368 -2.17 -15.87 -6.10
N LEU A 369 -2.19 -14.73 -6.77
CA LEU A 369 -3.42 -13.98 -7.02
C LEU A 369 -4.18 -14.58 -8.20
N ARG A 370 -5.38 -15.12 -7.94
CA ARG A 370 -6.31 -15.64 -8.95
C ARG A 370 -7.35 -14.58 -9.34
N PRO A 371 -7.81 -14.58 -10.60
CA PRO A 371 -7.51 -15.52 -11.70
C PRO A 371 -6.22 -15.20 -12.48
N PHE A 372 -5.49 -14.14 -12.18
CA PHE A 372 -4.30 -13.73 -12.95
C PHE A 372 -3.17 -14.77 -12.95
N GLY A 373 -3.07 -15.62 -11.93
CA GLY A 373 -1.95 -16.53 -11.76
C GLY A 373 -0.64 -15.81 -11.39
N LEU A 374 -0.74 -14.59 -10.88
CA LEU A 374 0.41 -13.78 -10.50
C LEU A 374 0.96 -14.24 -9.15
N THR A 375 2.21 -14.66 -9.12
CA THR A 375 2.90 -15.00 -7.87
C THR A 375 3.44 -13.72 -7.23
N ILE A 376 3.16 -13.54 -5.96
CA ILE A 376 3.63 -12.40 -5.17
C ILE A 376 4.17 -12.86 -3.82
N GLN A 377 5.07 -12.07 -3.25
CA GLN A 377 5.38 -12.10 -1.82
C GLN A 377 4.30 -11.28 -1.10
N PRO A 378 3.41 -11.90 -0.30
CA PRO A 378 2.27 -11.19 0.26
C PRO A 378 2.72 -10.17 1.30
N GLN A 379 2.06 -9.00 1.30
CA GLN A 379 2.19 -8.03 2.37
C GLN A 379 1.43 -8.53 3.59
N ARG A 380 2.10 -8.63 4.74
CA ARG A 380 1.52 -9.11 5.98
C ARG A 380 2.06 -8.35 7.19
N VAL A 381 1.32 -8.34 8.25
CA VAL A 381 1.76 -7.83 9.55
C VAL A 381 1.69 -8.97 10.55
N THR A 382 2.86 -9.49 10.93
CA THR A 382 2.91 -10.60 11.89
C THR A 382 2.21 -10.21 13.20
N HIS A 383 1.71 -11.19 13.94
CA HIS A 383 0.97 -10.93 15.18
C HIS A 383 1.78 -10.06 16.16
N GLU A 384 3.08 -10.31 16.30
CA GLU A 384 3.95 -9.48 17.14
C GLU A 384 4.07 -8.04 16.62
N ALA A 385 4.29 -7.86 15.30
CA ALA A 385 4.36 -6.54 14.69
C ALA A 385 3.03 -5.78 14.84
N TYR A 386 1.91 -6.47 14.67
CA TYR A 386 0.57 -5.94 14.87
C TYR A 386 0.39 -5.35 16.27
N GLU A 387 0.64 -6.14 17.31
CA GLU A 387 0.52 -5.66 18.70
C GLU A 387 1.41 -4.44 18.97
N ARG A 388 2.65 -4.45 18.46
CA ARG A 388 3.59 -3.34 18.63
C ARG A 388 3.18 -2.08 17.86
N ILE A 389 2.73 -2.22 16.62
CA ILE A 389 2.22 -1.10 15.83
C ILE A 389 1.04 -0.44 16.55
N LEU A 390 0.08 -1.23 17.04
CA LEU A 390 -1.06 -0.71 17.79
C LEU A 390 -0.63 -0.03 19.10
N SER A 391 0.34 -0.60 19.82
CA SER A 391 0.92 0.00 21.03
C SER A 391 1.51 1.39 20.73
N VAL A 392 2.36 1.50 19.69
CA VAL A 392 2.97 2.77 19.27
C VAL A 392 1.92 3.79 18.85
N LEU A 393 0.91 3.36 18.11
CA LEU A 393 -0.20 4.22 17.68
C LEU A 393 -1.04 4.70 18.85
N SER A 394 -1.31 3.83 19.82
CA SER A 394 -2.05 4.19 21.04
C SER A 394 -1.28 5.20 21.91
N LEU A 395 0.04 5.00 22.10
CA LEU A 395 0.91 5.96 22.77
C LEU A 395 0.89 7.35 22.11
N SER A 396 0.80 7.36 20.79
CA SER A 396 0.73 8.62 20.01
C SER A 396 -0.57 9.42 20.20
N GLN A 397 -1.59 8.84 20.84
CA GLN A 397 -2.85 9.51 21.13
C GLN A 397 -2.83 10.36 22.41
N ASP A 398 -1.87 10.11 23.33
CA ASP A 398 -1.75 10.89 24.56
C ASP A 398 -1.31 12.33 24.27
N THR A 399 -2.26 13.25 24.30
CA THR A 399 -2.03 14.67 24.05
C THR A 399 -1.59 15.47 25.27
N GLN A 400 -1.64 14.87 26.47
CA GLN A 400 -1.30 15.59 27.71
C GLN A 400 0.19 15.44 28.07
N GLY A 401 0.79 14.32 27.71
CA GLY A 401 2.17 13.99 28.02
C GLY A 401 2.42 13.75 29.52
N THR A 402 3.65 13.42 29.86
CA THR A 402 4.08 13.11 31.24
C THR A 402 4.80 14.31 31.84
N PRO A 403 4.54 14.68 33.13
CA PRO A 403 5.24 15.76 33.79
C PRO A 403 6.76 15.54 33.83
N ILE A 404 7.53 16.61 33.59
CA ILE A 404 8.98 16.59 33.79
C ILE A 404 9.24 16.62 35.31
N VAL A 405 9.72 15.52 35.87
CA VAL A 405 10.19 15.46 37.21
C VAL A 405 11.59 16.10 37.23
N VAL A 406 11.72 17.28 37.80
CA VAL A 406 13.03 17.91 38.07
C VAL A 406 13.53 17.36 39.41
N GLU A 407 14.52 16.47 39.37
CA GLU A 407 15.25 16.03 40.58
C GLU A 407 16.15 17.14 41.13
#